data_a85d30a821f81059e33f0b076ae3c28c
#
_entry.id   a85d30a821f81059e33f0b076ae3c28c
#
_cell.length_a   1.000
_cell.length_b   1.000
_cell.length_c   1.000
_cell.angle_alpha   90.00
_cell.angle_beta   90.00
_cell.angle_gamma   90.00
#
_symmetry.space_group_name_H-M   'P 1'
#
loop_
_entity.id
_entity.type
_entity.pdbx_description
1 polymer ?
#
loop_
_entity_poly.entity_id
_entity_poly.type
_entity_poly.pdbx_seq_one_letter_code
_entity_poly.pdbx_strand_id
1 'polypeptide(L)'
;MKTVDGFSNFFTFAELTYSEGHPELVSQNRIDAKQYRNAGKRLSKLLESIRHILGDEPLKVNSGFRNQDLNHAVGSKAKNSAHMRFEAADIVPIGMSIKEAFTSLINAHRGGLLPDLRKVLQEGTWLHVEVSMKEGDHRGFFVSNDGNKTWEKVA
;
A
#
# COMPACT_ATOMS: atom_id res chain seq x y z
N MET A 1 -6.47 -6.23 17.60
CA MET A 1 -6.00 -6.79 16.32
C MET A 1 -5.04 -7.93 16.58
N LYS A 2 -5.35 -9.11 16.04
CA LYS A 2 -4.44 -10.26 16.07
C LYS A 2 -3.34 -10.10 15.02
N THR A 3 -2.14 -10.53 15.36
CA THR A 3 -1.00 -10.53 14.42
C THR A 3 -0.32 -11.89 14.42
N VAL A 4 0.15 -12.32 13.26
CA VAL A 4 1.02 -13.50 13.10
C VAL A 4 2.34 -12.98 12.55
N ASP A 5 3.44 -13.27 13.25
CA ASP A 5 4.77 -12.77 12.89
C ASP A 5 4.82 -11.23 12.72
N GLY A 6 3.95 -10.50 13.44
CA GLY A 6 3.84 -9.05 13.35
C GLY A 6 2.98 -8.54 12.20
N PHE A 7 2.44 -9.44 11.36
CA PHE A 7 1.49 -9.08 10.29
C PHE A 7 0.06 -9.29 10.77
N SER A 8 -0.89 -8.47 10.29
CA SER A 8 -2.29 -8.61 10.65
C SER A 8 -2.91 -9.84 9.97
N ASN A 9 -4.05 -10.31 10.53
CA ASN A 9 -4.74 -11.47 9.96
C ASN A 9 -5.32 -11.21 8.58
N PHE A 10 -5.67 -9.96 8.27
CA PHE A 10 -6.25 -9.58 6.98
C PHE A 10 -5.20 -9.15 5.95
N PHE A 11 -3.95 -8.91 6.39
CA PHE A 11 -2.86 -8.48 5.50
C PHE A 11 -1.60 -9.24 5.91
N THR A 12 -1.55 -10.51 5.49
CA THR A 12 -0.46 -11.42 5.85
C THR A 12 0.78 -11.17 5.00
N PHE A 13 1.91 -11.67 5.47
CA PHE A 13 3.15 -11.67 4.68
C PHE A 13 2.94 -12.38 3.33
N ALA A 14 2.22 -13.50 3.33
CA ALA A 14 1.95 -14.25 2.11
C ALA A 14 1.15 -13.43 1.10
N GLU A 15 0.10 -12.75 1.53
CA GLU A 15 -0.73 -11.89 0.67
C GLU A 15 0.07 -10.69 0.14
N LEU A 16 0.83 -10.04 1.01
CA LEU A 16 1.59 -8.83 0.64
C LEU A 16 2.81 -9.12 -0.23
N THR A 17 3.15 -10.38 -0.44
CA THR A 17 4.27 -10.79 -1.31
C THR A 17 3.82 -11.59 -2.53
N TYR A 18 2.51 -11.77 -2.69
CA TYR A 18 1.92 -12.49 -3.82
C TYR A 18 1.82 -11.60 -5.06
N SER A 19 1.87 -12.21 -6.24
CA SER A 19 1.56 -11.55 -7.52
C SER A 19 0.68 -12.46 -8.35
N GLU A 20 -0.55 -12.02 -8.59
CA GLU A 20 -1.51 -12.75 -9.41
C GLU A 20 -1.05 -12.85 -10.86
N GLY A 21 -0.47 -11.77 -11.39
CA GLY A 21 -0.01 -11.71 -12.77
C GLY A 21 1.30 -12.44 -13.05
N HIS A 22 2.10 -12.72 -12.00
CA HIS A 22 3.42 -13.33 -12.14
C HIS A 22 3.67 -14.36 -11.04
N PRO A 23 2.83 -15.42 -10.98
CA PRO A 23 2.96 -16.44 -9.91
C PRO A 23 4.32 -17.15 -9.92
N GLU A 24 4.98 -17.21 -11.08
CA GLU A 24 6.31 -17.83 -11.22
C GLU A 24 7.41 -17.04 -10.50
N LEU A 25 7.16 -15.76 -10.18
CA LEU A 25 8.14 -14.91 -9.50
C LEU A 25 7.91 -14.84 -7.98
N VAL A 26 6.83 -15.44 -7.47
CA VAL A 26 6.42 -15.29 -6.06
C VAL A 26 7.42 -15.89 -5.08
N SER A 27 7.98 -17.06 -5.38
CA SER A 27 8.92 -17.74 -4.47
C SER A 27 10.14 -16.86 -4.17
N GLN A 28 10.78 -16.34 -5.20
CA GLN A 28 11.96 -15.46 -5.01
C GLN A 28 11.56 -14.13 -4.39
N ASN A 29 10.40 -13.59 -4.77
CA ASN A 29 9.88 -12.35 -4.19
C ASN A 29 9.74 -12.47 -2.67
N ARG A 30 9.21 -13.61 -2.19
CA ARG A 30 9.07 -13.88 -0.75
C ARG A 30 10.40 -13.99 -0.03
N ILE A 31 11.39 -14.61 -0.66
CA ILE A 31 12.74 -14.69 -0.09
C ILE A 31 13.32 -13.30 0.07
N ASP A 32 13.23 -12.48 -0.98
CA ASP A 32 13.79 -11.13 -0.99
C ASP A 32 13.05 -10.19 -0.03
N ALA A 33 11.76 -10.40 0.18
CA ALA A 33 10.96 -9.59 1.10
C ALA A 33 11.41 -9.70 2.57
N LYS A 34 12.07 -10.78 2.94
CA LYS A 34 12.46 -11.02 4.34
C LYS A 34 13.38 -9.95 4.90
N GLN A 35 14.24 -9.34 4.07
CA GLN A 35 15.13 -8.26 4.52
C GLN A 35 14.37 -6.96 4.82
N TYR A 36 13.14 -6.83 4.33
CA TYR A 36 12.28 -5.65 4.55
C TYR A 36 11.10 -5.96 5.47
N ARG A 37 11.18 -7.02 6.25
CA ARG A 37 10.07 -7.50 7.08
C ARG A 37 9.55 -6.45 8.05
N ASN A 38 10.42 -5.62 8.61
CA ASN A 38 9.97 -4.56 9.56
C ASN A 38 9.08 -3.53 8.87
N ALA A 39 9.44 -3.11 7.67
CA ALA A 39 8.60 -2.22 6.86
C ALA A 39 7.27 -2.89 6.53
N GLY A 40 7.31 -4.15 6.11
CA GLY A 40 6.12 -4.93 5.78
C GLY A 40 5.14 -5.06 6.94
N LYS A 41 5.65 -5.25 8.17
CA LYS A 41 4.83 -5.30 9.37
C LYS A 41 4.12 -3.97 9.63
N ARG A 42 4.83 -2.86 9.46
CA ARG A 42 4.25 -1.52 9.60
C ARG A 42 3.19 -1.28 8.54
N LEU A 43 3.46 -1.67 7.29
CA LEU A 43 2.51 -1.59 6.19
C LEU A 43 1.25 -2.40 6.47
N SER A 44 1.40 -3.63 6.94
CA SER A 44 0.28 -4.52 7.29
C SER A 44 -0.64 -3.87 8.34
N LYS A 45 -0.07 -3.25 9.37
CA LYS A 45 -0.83 -2.56 10.42
C LYS A 45 -1.52 -1.32 9.87
N LEU A 46 -0.87 -0.57 9.00
CA LEU A 46 -1.49 0.59 8.34
C LEU A 46 -2.69 0.15 7.52
N LEU A 47 -2.57 -0.92 6.74
CA LEU A 47 -3.66 -1.44 5.93
C LEU A 47 -4.84 -1.89 6.78
N GLU A 48 -4.59 -2.47 7.96
CA GLU A 48 -5.63 -2.83 8.91
C GLU A 48 -6.38 -1.59 9.42
N SER A 49 -5.65 -0.52 9.74
CA SER A 49 -6.24 0.75 10.14
C SER A 49 -7.09 1.36 9.02
N ILE A 50 -6.59 1.32 7.79
CA ILE A 50 -7.33 1.79 6.61
C ILE A 50 -8.61 0.97 6.43
N ARG A 51 -8.52 -0.35 6.51
CA ARG A 51 -9.69 -1.23 6.41
C ARG A 51 -10.76 -0.86 7.44
N HIS A 52 -10.36 -0.64 8.67
CA HIS A 52 -11.28 -0.25 9.76
C HIS A 52 -11.95 1.10 9.47
N ILE A 53 -11.18 2.10 9.05
CA ILE A 53 -11.70 3.43 8.70
C ILE A 53 -12.71 3.35 7.56
N LEU A 54 -12.48 2.46 6.59
CA LEU A 54 -13.37 2.28 5.45
C LEU A 54 -14.56 1.35 5.74
N GLY A 55 -14.83 1.02 7.01
CA GLY A 55 -16.04 0.30 7.44
C GLY A 55 -15.87 -1.19 7.60
N ASP A 56 -14.64 -1.69 7.78
CA ASP A 56 -14.32 -3.12 7.94
C ASP A 56 -14.71 -3.98 6.72
N GLU A 57 -14.87 -3.34 5.56
CA GLU A 57 -15.07 -4.05 4.30
C GLU A 57 -13.73 -4.52 3.73
N PRO A 58 -13.71 -5.61 2.94
CA PRO A 58 -12.46 -6.11 2.38
C PRO A 58 -11.71 -5.08 1.54
N LEU A 59 -10.39 -5.09 1.65
CA LEU A 59 -9.49 -4.38 0.73
C LEU A 59 -8.76 -5.43 -0.10
N LYS A 60 -8.88 -5.34 -1.42
CA LYS A 60 -8.08 -6.18 -2.30
C LYS A 60 -6.69 -5.56 -2.41
N VAL A 61 -5.65 -6.35 -2.19
CA VAL A 61 -4.27 -5.93 -2.43
C VAL A 61 -3.85 -6.38 -3.83
N ASN A 62 -3.69 -5.43 -4.73
CA ASN A 62 -3.21 -5.71 -6.09
C ASN A 62 -1.71 -5.92 -6.13
N SER A 63 -0.97 -5.22 -5.28
CA SER A 63 0.48 -5.30 -5.24
C SER A 63 0.96 -4.84 -3.86
N GLY A 64 1.84 -5.63 -3.25
CA GLY A 64 2.53 -5.25 -2.03
C GLY A 64 4.03 -5.13 -2.30
N PHE A 65 4.84 -6.00 -1.69
CA PHE A 65 6.27 -6.03 -1.96
C PHE A 65 6.57 -6.52 -3.38
N ARG A 66 7.50 -5.85 -4.04
CA ARG A 66 8.05 -6.27 -5.33
C ARG A 66 9.58 -6.21 -5.26
N ASN A 67 10.23 -7.35 -5.48
CA ASN A 67 11.68 -7.36 -5.73
C ASN A 67 11.95 -6.73 -7.10
N GLN A 68 13.23 -6.61 -7.47
CA GLN A 68 13.61 -5.98 -8.72
C GLN A 68 12.99 -6.66 -9.94
N ASP A 69 13.02 -7.99 -9.99
CA ASP A 69 12.49 -8.77 -11.12
C ASP A 69 10.98 -8.59 -11.26
N LEU A 70 10.24 -8.68 -10.16
CA LEU A 70 8.79 -8.47 -10.18
C LEU A 70 8.44 -7.02 -10.53
N ASN A 71 9.16 -6.06 -9.99
CA ASN A 71 8.96 -4.64 -10.30
C ASN A 71 9.14 -4.38 -11.81
N HIS A 72 10.15 -4.99 -12.40
CA HIS A 72 10.37 -4.90 -13.85
C HIS A 72 9.24 -5.61 -14.64
N ALA A 73 8.85 -6.81 -14.19
CA ALA A 73 7.81 -7.61 -14.87
C ALA A 73 6.45 -6.92 -14.93
N VAL A 74 6.07 -6.17 -13.90
CA VAL A 74 4.81 -5.40 -13.89
C VAL A 74 4.89 -4.10 -14.69
N GLY A 75 6.03 -3.82 -15.31
CA GLY A 75 6.20 -2.65 -16.17
C GLY A 75 6.54 -1.35 -15.45
N SER A 76 6.94 -1.43 -14.18
CA SER A 76 7.36 -0.25 -13.44
C SER A 76 8.70 0.27 -13.96
N LYS A 77 8.77 1.58 -14.20
CA LYS A 77 10.01 2.26 -14.60
C LYS A 77 10.76 2.84 -13.41
N ALA A 78 10.16 2.80 -12.23
CA ALA A 78 10.76 3.32 -11.02
C ALA A 78 11.91 2.42 -10.55
N LYS A 79 13.11 2.99 -10.43
CA LYS A 79 14.29 2.25 -9.96
C LYS A 79 14.35 2.15 -8.44
N ASN A 80 13.61 3.00 -7.74
CA ASN A 80 13.57 3.06 -6.28
C ASN A 80 12.12 3.20 -5.80
N SER A 81 11.29 2.28 -6.23
CA SER A 81 9.88 2.23 -5.82
C SER A 81 9.76 1.87 -4.34
N ALA A 82 8.80 2.50 -3.65
CA ALA A 82 8.46 2.13 -2.27
C ALA A 82 8.01 0.67 -2.16
N HIS A 83 7.41 0.09 -3.20
CA HIS A 83 7.10 -1.34 -3.25
C HIS A 83 8.34 -2.21 -3.07
N MET A 84 9.48 -1.78 -3.55
CA MET A 84 10.75 -2.54 -3.47
C MET A 84 11.37 -2.52 -2.07
N ARG A 85 10.88 -1.63 -1.20
CA ARG A 85 11.29 -1.54 0.21
C ARG A 85 10.23 -2.08 1.17
N PHE A 86 9.17 -2.67 0.64
CA PHE A 86 8.01 -3.14 1.42
C PHE A 86 7.30 -2.01 2.18
N GLU A 87 7.30 -0.81 1.60
CA GLU A 87 6.71 0.39 2.22
C GLU A 87 5.45 0.85 1.50
N ALA A 88 4.98 0.13 0.49
CA ALA A 88 3.81 0.51 -0.28
C ALA A 88 2.95 -0.68 -0.66
N ALA A 89 1.65 -0.41 -0.79
CA ALA A 89 0.69 -1.35 -1.34
C ALA A 89 -0.28 -0.61 -2.26
N ASP A 90 -0.73 -1.29 -3.30
CA ASP A 90 -1.81 -0.84 -4.16
C ASP A 90 -3.07 -1.60 -3.75
N ILE A 91 -4.10 -0.87 -3.35
CA ILE A 91 -5.32 -1.43 -2.77
C ILE A 91 -6.56 -0.99 -3.53
N VAL A 92 -7.56 -1.89 -3.54
CA VAL A 92 -8.90 -1.59 -4.08
C VAL A 92 -9.91 -1.88 -2.99
N PRO A 93 -10.57 -0.85 -2.43
CA PRO A 93 -11.64 -1.07 -1.47
C PRO A 93 -12.85 -1.70 -2.15
N ILE A 94 -13.47 -2.65 -1.47
CA ILE A 94 -14.69 -3.31 -1.94
C ILE A 94 -15.89 -2.59 -1.36
N GLY A 95 -16.90 -2.32 -2.20
CA GLY A 95 -18.16 -1.72 -1.74
C GLY A 95 -18.19 -0.19 -1.72
N MET A 96 -17.13 0.46 -2.19
CA MET A 96 -17.10 1.92 -2.34
C MET A 96 -16.21 2.32 -3.51
N SER A 97 -16.38 3.55 -4.00
CA SER A 97 -15.54 4.06 -5.07
C SER A 97 -14.14 4.43 -4.54
N ILE A 98 -13.18 4.48 -5.45
CA ILE A 98 -11.82 4.94 -5.14
C ILE A 98 -11.86 6.38 -4.61
N LYS A 99 -12.68 7.23 -5.21
CA LYS A 99 -12.83 8.63 -4.79
C LYS A 99 -13.38 8.74 -3.37
N GLU A 100 -14.40 7.95 -3.03
CA GLU A 100 -14.96 7.93 -1.67
C GLU A 100 -13.92 7.46 -0.65
N ALA A 101 -13.20 6.40 -0.97
CA ALA A 101 -12.12 5.89 -0.11
C ALA A 101 -11.03 6.94 0.09
N PHE A 102 -10.60 7.57 -0.99
CA PHE A 102 -9.57 8.62 -0.94
C PHE A 102 -9.98 9.77 -0.02
N THR A 103 -11.21 10.27 -0.18
CA THR A 103 -11.76 11.34 0.68
C THR A 103 -11.85 10.90 2.15
N SER A 104 -12.30 9.65 2.40
CA SER A 104 -12.38 9.11 3.76
C SER A 104 -11.02 9.05 4.44
N LEU A 105 -9.97 8.67 3.69
CA LEU A 105 -8.62 8.62 4.23
C LEU A 105 -8.06 10.03 4.53
N ILE A 106 -8.36 11.01 3.69
CA ILE A 106 -8.00 12.41 3.96
C ILE A 106 -8.62 12.87 5.28
N ASN A 107 -9.92 12.63 5.45
CA ASN A 107 -10.64 13.05 6.67
C ASN A 107 -10.11 12.33 7.91
N ALA A 108 -9.84 11.04 7.81
CA ALA A 108 -9.26 10.25 8.90
C ALA A 108 -7.87 10.75 9.29
N HIS A 109 -7.04 11.08 8.31
CA HIS A 109 -5.71 11.63 8.55
C HIS A 109 -5.78 12.99 9.25
N ARG A 110 -6.67 13.86 8.80
CA ARG A 110 -6.91 15.17 9.45
C ARG A 110 -7.37 15.03 10.90
N GLY A 111 -8.10 13.96 11.20
CA GLY A 111 -8.54 13.63 12.56
C GLY A 111 -7.49 12.91 13.41
N GLY A 112 -6.28 12.70 12.91
CA GLY A 112 -5.20 12.02 13.64
C GLY A 112 -5.32 10.51 13.71
N LEU A 113 -6.18 9.89 12.89
CA LEU A 113 -6.45 8.44 12.95
C LEU A 113 -5.47 7.59 12.14
N LEU A 114 -4.61 8.21 11.33
CA LEU A 114 -3.64 7.53 10.48
C LEU A 114 -2.22 8.09 10.67
N PRO A 115 -1.65 7.98 11.89
CA PRO A 115 -0.34 8.58 12.17
C PRO A 115 0.80 7.94 11.37
N ASP A 116 0.62 6.69 10.91
CA ASP A 116 1.65 5.97 10.16
C ASP A 116 1.50 6.10 8.64
N LEU A 117 0.56 6.89 8.17
CA LEU A 117 0.36 7.11 6.74
C LEU A 117 1.37 8.13 6.21
N ARG A 118 2.17 7.71 5.22
CA ARG A 118 3.15 8.59 4.57
C ARG A 118 2.57 9.30 3.34
N LYS A 119 1.96 8.55 2.43
CA LYS A 119 1.51 9.09 1.15
C LYS A 119 0.36 8.26 0.58
N VAL A 120 -0.57 8.92 -0.11
CA VAL A 120 -1.60 8.26 -0.90
C VAL A 120 -1.65 8.89 -2.29
N LEU A 121 -1.60 8.02 -3.31
CA LEU A 121 -1.83 8.42 -4.70
C LEU A 121 -3.14 7.79 -5.18
N GLN A 122 -4.02 8.60 -5.75
CA GLN A 122 -5.20 8.09 -6.42
C GLN A 122 -4.82 7.71 -7.85
N GLU A 123 -4.66 6.41 -8.11
CA GLU A 123 -4.15 5.88 -9.38
C GLU A 123 -5.26 5.22 -10.21
N GLY A 124 -6.24 6.00 -10.69
CA GLY A 124 -7.30 5.45 -11.54
C GLY A 124 -8.21 4.49 -10.79
N THR A 125 -7.95 3.19 -10.90
CA THR A 125 -8.79 2.14 -10.31
C THR A 125 -8.30 1.59 -8.98
N TRP A 126 -7.21 2.14 -8.43
CA TRP A 126 -6.69 1.73 -7.12
C TRP A 126 -6.09 2.92 -6.38
N LEU A 127 -5.81 2.70 -5.09
CA LEU A 127 -5.06 3.63 -4.26
C LEU A 127 -3.68 3.06 -3.98
N HIS A 128 -2.65 3.82 -4.28
CA HIS A 128 -1.29 3.54 -3.84
C HIS A 128 -1.11 4.17 -2.46
N VAL A 129 -0.81 3.36 -1.45
CA VAL A 129 -0.60 3.84 -0.09
C VAL A 129 0.81 3.50 0.38
N GLU A 130 1.44 4.43 1.10
CA GLU A 130 2.78 4.24 1.64
C GLU A 130 2.75 4.42 3.15
N VAL A 131 3.49 3.55 3.84
CA VAL A 131 3.65 3.62 5.29
C VAL A 131 4.85 4.50 5.64
N SER A 132 4.69 5.29 6.71
CA SER A 132 5.80 6.05 7.29
C SER A 132 6.72 5.12 8.06
N MET A 133 8.02 5.27 7.87
CA MET A 133 9.04 4.52 8.59
C MET A 133 9.61 5.29 9.79
N LYS A 134 9.21 6.54 9.95
CA LYS A 134 9.60 7.39 11.07
C LYS A 134 8.49 8.37 11.39
N GLU A 135 8.44 8.84 12.64
CA GLU A 135 7.45 9.79 13.09
C GLU A 135 7.50 11.09 12.27
N GLY A 136 6.32 11.60 11.90
CA GLY A 136 6.20 12.87 11.19
C GLY A 136 6.49 12.83 9.69
N ASP A 137 6.79 11.65 9.13
CA ASP A 137 7.04 11.55 7.68
C ASP A 137 5.73 11.38 6.90
N HIS A 138 4.92 12.45 6.91
CA HIS A 138 3.71 12.51 6.11
C HIS A 138 3.93 13.44 4.92
N ARG A 139 3.70 12.94 3.70
CA ARG A 139 3.97 13.65 2.45
C ARG A 139 2.72 14.17 1.76
N GLY A 140 1.57 13.53 1.98
CA GLY A 140 0.28 14.02 1.51
C GLY A 140 -0.50 13.07 0.62
N PHE A 141 -1.59 13.63 0.08
CA PHE A 141 -2.53 12.97 -0.81
C PHE A 141 -2.45 13.63 -2.17
N PHE A 142 -2.36 12.82 -3.22
CA PHE A 142 -2.09 13.30 -4.57
C PHE A 142 -3.08 12.70 -5.57
N VAL A 143 -3.46 13.52 -6.55
CA VAL A 143 -4.25 13.07 -7.71
C VAL A 143 -3.50 13.38 -9.00
N SER A 144 -3.82 12.65 -10.06
CA SER A 144 -3.26 12.89 -11.39
C SER A 144 -4.39 13.13 -12.39
N ASN A 145 -4.22 14.12 -13.26
CA ASN A 145 -5.16 14.48 -14.32
C ASN A 145 -4.63 14.12 -15.73
N ASP A 146 -3.49 13.45 -15.80
CA ASP A 146 -2.79 13.19 -17.07
C ASP A 146 -2.32 11.73 -17.23
N GLY A 147 -3.06 10.79 -16.65
CA GLY A 147 -2.73 9.37 -16.74
C GLY A 147 -1.52 8.95 -15.92
N ASN A 148 -1.39 9.52 -14.73
CA ASN A 148 -0.33 9.21 -13.75
C ASN A 148 1.08 9.68 -14.19
N LYS A 149 1.15 10.67 -15.07
CA LYS A 149 2.42 11.28 -15.49
C LYS A 149 2.90 12.35 -14.52
N THR A 150 1.98 13.19 -14.04
CA THR A 150 2.25 14.22 -13.04
C THR A 150 1.22 14.15 -11.92
N TRP A 151 1.59 14.64 -10.74
CA TRP A 151 0.79 14.54 -9.53
C TRP A 151 0.58 15.90 -8.88
N GLU A 152 -0.68 16.15 -8.49
CA GLU A 152 -1.06 17.36 -7.75
C GLU A 152 -1.39 16.99 -6.32
N LYS A 153 -0.77 17.69 -5.37
CA LYS A 153 -1.07 17.52 -3.94
C LYS A 153 -2.39 18.19 -3.60
N VAL A 154 -3.32 17.45 -3.02
CA VAL A 154 -4.65 17.95 -2.66
C VAL A 154 -4.91 17.97 -1.15
N ALA A 155 -4.07 17.30 -0.38
CA ALA A 155 -4.17 17.33 1.07
C ALA A 155 -2.84 16.97 1.75
#